data_0cae7ca81125a474f8cb035928509637
#
_entry.id   0cae7ca81125a474f8cb035928509637
#
_cell.length_a   1.000
_cell.length_b   1.000
_cell.length_c   1.000
_cell.angle_alpha   90.00
_cell.angle_beta   90.00
_cell.angle_gamma   90.00
#
_symmetry.space_group_name_H-M   'P 1'
#
loop_
_entity.id
_entity.type
_entity.pdbx_description
1 polymer ?
#
loop_
_entity_poly.entity_id
_entity_poly.type
_entity_poly.pdbx_seq_one_letter_code
_entity_poly.pdbx_strand_id
1 'polypeptide(L)'
;MSQREDNGAQTTDNSALTKVFDRPDLLLTTSHNLCPGCGEPVALRAILELIEEMELRDRTICVCGIGCYTAFPGIIDIDVQQALHGRAPSVATGVKRVLPDRFVFTLQGDGDMVSEGLQEVIHTAARGEKVTAILLNNGVFGETGGHMTTTSVIGQHTKTSVGGRNVERHGHPIKISELLAPLEGVAYVARGAMHTAAAIKWTKQCLRDAFQSQLDGKGFSLVEILTMCPTDWFVPPEAGPGWLEKNLQSTYPLRVIKGAP
;
A
#
# COMPACT_ATOMS: atom_id res chain seq x y z
N MET A 1 -35.87 40.04 -22.84
CA MET A 1 -35.70 38.96 -23.81
C MET A 1 -34.23 38.87 -24.12
N SER A 2 -33.55 37.98 -23.43
CA SER A 2 -32.11 37.73 -23.63
C SER A 2 -31.99 36.32 -24.26
N GLN A 3 -31.53 36.30 -25.51
CA GLN A 3 -31.24 35.06 -26.24
C GLN A 3 -29.97 34.45 -25.62
N ARG A 4 -30.06 33.25 -25.08
CA ARG A 4 -28.90 32.40 -24.76
C ARG A 4 -28.45 31.75 -26.06
N GLU A 5 -27.24 32.09 -26.50
CA GLU A 5 -26.56 31.40 -27.60
C GLU A 5 -26.24 29.97 -27.13
N ASP A 6 -26.78 29.02 -27.85
CA ASP A 6 -26.56 27.58 -27.69
C ASP A 6 -25.18 27.25 -28.28
N ASN A 7 -24.17 27.14 -27.42
CA ASN A 7 -22.86 26.67 -27.85
C ASN A 7 -22.95 25.16 -28.10
N GLY A 8 -23.16 24.80 -29.33
CA GLY A 8 -23.14 23.42 -29.82
C GLY A 8 -21.84 22.73 -29.45
N ALA A 9 -21.88 21.90 -28.42
CA ALA A 9 -20.82 20.94 -28.10
C ALA A 9 -20.71 19.99 -29.33
N GLN A 10 -19.62 20.09 -30.07
CA GLN A 10 -19.28 19.10 -31.10
C GLN A 10 -19.07 17.77 -30.39
N THR A 11 -20.04 16.87 -30.49
CA THR A 11 -19.87 15.44 -30.13
C THR A 11 -18.91 14.85 -31.17
N THR A 12 -17.64 14.73 -30.81
CA THR A 12 -16.68 13.93 -31.58
C THR A 12 -17.19 12.49 -31.58
N ASP A 13 -17.47 11.96 -32.75
CA ASP A 13 -17.79 10.54 -32.94
C ASP A 13 -16.57 9.71 -32.56
N ASN A 14 -16.61 9.12 -31.35
CA ASN A 14 -15.55 8.27 -30.79
C ASN A 14 -15.67 6.81 -31.26
N SER A 15 -16.54 6.49 -32.25
CA SER A 15 -16.79 5.11 -32.69
C SER A 15 -15.55 4.40 -33.30
N ALA A 16 -14.50 5.15 -33.63
CA ALA A 16 -13.24 4.61 -34.17
C ALA A 16 -12.13 4.41 -33.09
N LEU A 17 -12.36 4.83 -31.85
CA LEU A 17 -11.36 4.69 -30.78
C LEU A 17 -11.53 3.36 -30.06
N THR A 18 -10.47 2.53 -30.10
CA THR A 18 -10.41 1.33 -29.27
C THR A 18 -9.93 1.72 -27.88
N LYS A 19 -10.74 1.45 -26.85
CA LYS A 19 -10.35 1.65 -25.46
C LYS A 19 -9.22 0.67 -25.12
N VAL A 20 -8.02 1.20 -24.90
CA VAL A 20 -6.82 0.40 -24.56
C VAL A 20 -6.59 0.27 -23.05
N PHE A 21 -7.23 1.14 -22.25
CA PHE A 21 -7.07 1.15 -20.80
C PHE A 21 -8.23 1.86 -20.10
N ASP A 22 -8.63 1.39 -18.93
CA ASP A 22 -9.63 2.03 -18.08
C ASP A 22 -9.23 1.97 -16.59
N ARG A 23 -10.01 2.62 -15.74
CA ARG A 23 -9.94 2.38 -14.31
C ARG A 23 -10.51 0.99 -13.98
N PRO A 24 -10.04 0.33 -12.90
CA PRO A 24 -10.70 -0.89 -12.44
C PRO A 24 -12.15 -0.61 -12.06
N ASP A 25 -13.06 -1.55 -12.35
CA ASP A 25 -14.49 -1.44 -12.00
C ASP A 25 -14.70 -1.42 -10.48
N LEU A 26 -13.79 -2.05 -9.74
CA LEU A 26 -13.75 -2.03 -8.27
C LEU A 26 -13.44 -0.65 -7.69
N LEU A 27 -12.95 0.31 -8.48
CA LEU A 27 -12.74 1.69 -8.06
C LEU A 27 -14.00 2.51 -8.42
N LEU A 28 -14.88 2.74 -7.46
CA LEU A 28 -16.19 3.40 -7.65
C LEU A 28 -16.04 4.86 -8.10
N THR A 29 -15.03 5.55 -7.60
CA THR A 29 -14.72 6.94 -7.97
C THR A 29 -13.22 7.20 -7.92
N THR A 30 -12.76 8.19 -8.69
CA THR A 30 -11.38 8.69 -8.62
C THR A 30 -11.24 9.91 -7.70
N SER A 31 -12.36 10.39 -7.12
CA SER A 31 -12.34 11.48 -6.15
C SER A 31 -11.97 10.95 -4.78
N HIS A 32 -10.90 11.48 -4.20
CA HIS A 32 -10.42 11.14 -2.86
C HIS A 32 -9.78 12.37 -2.18
N ASN A 33 -9.61 12.31 -0.86
CA ASN A 33 -9.10 13.42 -0.04
C ASN A 33 -7.58 13.35 0.21
N LEU A 34 -6.86 12.46 -0.49
CA LEU A 34 -5.41 12.34 -0.32
C LEU A 34 -4.68 13.48 -1.02
N CYS A 35 -3.49 13.80 -0.51
CA CYS A 35 -2.69 14.94 -0.96
C CYS A 35 -2.23 14.81 -2.41
N PRO A 36 -2.00 15.94 -3.12
CA PRO A 36 -1.36 15.93 -4.44
C PRO A 36 0.01 15.22 -4.40
N GLY A 37 0.24 14.30 -5.35
CA GLY A 37 1.48 13.53 -5.43
C GLY A 37 1.58 12.36 -4.45
N CYS A 38 0.54 12.08 -3.65
CA CYS A 38 0.49 10.91 -2.80
C CYS A 38 0.57 9.61 -3.62
N GLY A 39 1.42 8.66 -3.19
CA GLY A 39 1.60 7.39 -3.88
C GLY A 39 0.57 6.31 -3.53
N GLU A 40 -0.20 6.49 -2.46
CA GLU A 40 -1.15 5.49 -1.98
C GLU A 40 -2.29 5.20 -2.97
N PRO A 41 -2.90 6.19 -3.68
CA PRO A 41 -3.92 5.91 -4.69
C PRO A 41 -3.39 5.08 -5.87
N VAL A 42 -2.11 5.24 -6.22
CA VAL A 42 -1.48 4.44 -7.28
C VAL A 42 -1.31 2.98 -6.82
N ALA A 43 -0.94 2.77 -5.55
CA ALA A 43 -0.87 1.45 -4.94
C ALA A 43 -2.26 0.79 -4.88
N LEU A 44 -3.28 1.53 -4.43
CA LEU A 44 -4.67 1.05 -4.40
C LEU A 44 -5.11 0.57 -5.79
N ARG A 45 -4.90 1.40 -6.80
CA ARG A 45 -5.25 1.05 -8.19
C ARG A 45 -4.60 -0.26 -8.62
N ALA A 46 -3.30 -0.43 -8.37
CA ALA A 46 -2.57 -1.66 -8.72
C ALA A 46 -3.14 -2.90 -8.00
N ILE A 47 -3.56 -2.75 -6.75
CA ILE A 47 -4.20 -3.82 -5.96
C ILE A 47 -5.55 -4.20 -6.57
N LEU A 48 -6.41 -3.22 -6.87
CA LEU A 48 -7.74 -3.46 -7.43
C LEU A 48 -7.68 -4.09 -8.83
N GLU A 49 -6.78 -3.60 -9.69
CA GLU A 49 -6.53 -4.20 -11.01
C GLU A 49 -6.16 -5.69 -10.89
N LEU A 50 -5.34 -6.06 -9.90
CA LEU A 50 -4.98 -7.48 -9.68
C LEU A 50 -6.13 -8.30 -9.12
N ILE A 51 -6.96 -7.75 -8.24
CA ILE A 51 -8.16 -8.43 -7.72
C ILE A 51 -9.10 -8.77 -8.88
N GLU A 52 -9.28 -7.86 -9.84
CA GLU A 52 -10.07 -8.11 -11.05
C GLU A 52 -9.41 -9.13 -11.99
N GLU A 53 -8.15 -8.94 -12.32
CA GLU A 53 -7.38 -9.83 -13.21
C GLU A 53 -7.29 -11.27 -12.70
N MET A 54 -7.35 -11.47 -11.38
CA MET A 54 -7.32 -12.79 -10.73
C MET A 54 -8.71 -13.32 -10.34
N GLU A 55 -9.78 -12.62 -10.75
CA GLU A 55 -11.18 -13.00 -10.49
C GLU A 55 -11.49 -13.20 -9.00
N LEU A 56 -10.94 -12.30 -8.15
CA LEU A 56 -11.06 -12.40 -6.70
C LEU A 56 -12.17 -11.52 -6.09
N ARG A 57 -12.87 -10.69 -6.91
CA ARG A 57 -13.85 -9.68 -6.45
C ARG A 57 -14.77 -10.19 -5.34
N ASP A 58 -15.53 -11.26 -5.60
CA ASP A 58 -16.64 -11.71 -4.74
C ASP A 58 -16.17 -12.46 -3.48
N ARG A 59 -14.88 -12.66 -3.33
CA ARG A 59 -14.30 -13.37 -2.18
C ARG A 59 -13.21 -12.61 -1.45
N THR A 60 -12.97 -11.36 -1.84
CA THR A 60 -11.94 -10.50 -1.24
C THR A 60 -12.46 -9.78 -0.01
N ILE A 61 -11.68 -9.83 1.06
CA ILE A 61 -11.89 -9.04 2.28
C ILE A 61 -10.60 -8.26 2.57
N CYS A 62 -10.70 -6.94 2.57
CA CYS A 62 -9.63 -6.04 3.00
C CYS A 62 -9.78 -5.77 4.50
N VAL A 63 -8.76 -6.08 5.28
CA VAL A 63 -8.66 -5.59 6.66
C VAL A 63 -7.80 -4.35 6.67
N CYS A 64 -8.46 -3.20 6.76
CA CYS A 64 -7.85 -1.88 6.70
C CYS A 64 -7.43 -1.43 8.10
N GLY A 65 -6.19 -1.01 8.28
CA GLY A 65 -5.73 -0.38 9.53
C GLY A 65 -6.10 1.10 9.59
N ILE A 66 -5.29 1.93 10.25
CA ILE A 66 -5.52 3.36 10.44
C ILE A 66 -4.39 4.17 9.81
N GLY A 67 -4.75 5.15 8.96
CA GLY A 67 -3.84 6.04 8.25
C GLY A 67 -4.53 6.75 7.09
N CYS A 68 -3.80 7.45 6.22
CA CYS A 68 -4.37 8.17 5.08
C CYS A 68 -5.21 7.26 4.16
N TYR A 69 -4.83 6.01 4.01
CA TYR A 69 -5.55 4.99 3.24
C TYR A 69 -6.93 4.62 3.83
N THR A 70 -7.31 5.09 5.01
CA THR A 70 -8.69 4.96 5.53
C THR A 70 -9.71 5.75 4.71
N ALA A 71 -9.25 6.59 3.79
CA ALA A 71 -10.11 7.19 2.77
C ALA A 71 -10.62 6.17 1.71
N PHE A 72 -9.97 5.01 1.56
CA PHE A 72 -10.25 4.05 0.49
C PHE A 72 -11.55 3.24 0.67
N PRO A 73 -11.97 2.81 1.87
CA PRO A 73 -13.21 2.05 2.03
C PRO A 73 -14.45 2.69 1.40
N GLY A 74 -14.50 4.02 1.33
CA GLY A 74 -15.62 4.75 0.73
C GLY A 74 -15.62 4.82 -0.80
N ILE A 75 -14.55 4.35 -1.45
CA ILE A 75 -14.35 4.49 -2.90
C ILE A 75 -14.07 3.16 -3.63
N ILE A 76 -14.08 2.03 -2.92
CA ILE A 76 -13.82 0.69 -3.47
C ILE A 76 -15.00 -0.25 -3.27
N ASP A 77 -15.17 -1.19 -4.21
CA ASP A 77 -16.26 -2.18 -4.23
C ASP A 77 -15.74 -3.58 -3.88
N ILE A 78 -15.22 -3.73 -2.67
CA ILE A 78 -14.90 -4.99 -2.01
C ILE A 78 -15.27 -4.91 -0.54
N ASP A 79 -15.42 -6.06 0.13
CA ASP A 79 -15.67 -6.07 1.57
C ASP A 79 -14.49 -5.49 2.34
N VAL A 80 -14.77 -4.52 3.23
CA VAL A 80 -13.75 -3.89 4.08
C VAL A 80 -14.12 -4.00 5.55
N GLN A 81 -13.20 -4.55 6.35
CA GLN A 81 -13.25 -4.51 7.81
C GLN A 81 -12.17 -3.56 8.32
N GLN A 82 -12.57 -2.46 8.94
CA GLN A 82 -11.62 -1.56 9.60
C GLN A 82 -11.19 -2.13 10.95
N ALA A 83 -9.88 -2.14 11.21
CA ALA A 83 -9.29 -2.51 12.48
C ALA A 83 -8.80 -1.28 13.25
N LEU A 84 -8.59 -1.41 14.55
CA LEU A 84 -7.87 -0.42 15.35
C LEU A 84 -6.41 -0.32 14.90
N HIS A 85 -5.77 0.80 15.23
CA HIS A 85 -4.37 1.09 14.89
C HIS A 85 -3.44 -0.05 15.29
N GLY A 86 -2.66 -0.56 14.33
CA GLY A 86 -1.74 -1.68 14.50
C GLY A 86 -2.39 -3.08 14.56
N ARG A 87 -3.74 -3.19 14.55
CA ARG A 87 -4.43 -4.47 14.84
C ARG A 87 -4.95 -5.22 13.61
N ALA A 88 -4.73 -4.69 12.41
CA ALA A 88 -5.22 -5.34 11.20
C ALA A 88 -4.74 -6.79 11.02
N PRO A 89 -3.49 -7.19 11.32
CA PRO A 89 -3.06 -8.58 11.19
C PRO A 89 -3.81 -9.54 12.12
N SER A 90 -4.14 -9.12 13.36
CA SER A 90 -4.92 -9.92 14.30
C SER A 90 -6.37 -10.09 13.85
N VAL A 91 -7.00 -9.02 13.36
CA VAL A 91 -8.35 -9.08 12.80
C VAL A 91 -8.37 -9.96 11.56
N ALA A 92 -7.41 -9.80 10.64
CA ALA A 92 -7.28 -10.62 9.45
C ALA A 92 -7.09 -12.12 9.77
N THR A 93 -6.33 -12.43 10.81
CA THR A 93 -6.20 -13.81 11.34
C THR A 93 -7.57 -14.38 11.73
N GLY A 94 -8.36 -13.61 12.48
CA GLY A 94 -9.73 -14.02 12.88
C GLY A 94 -10.64 -14.23 11.67
N VAL A 95 -10.69 -13.26 10.76
CA VAL A 95 -11.48 -13.34 9.53
C VAL A 95 -11.08 -14.56 8.70
N LYS A 96 -9.78 -14.78 8.46
CA LYS A 96 -9.29 -15.90 7.64
C LYS A 96 -9.60 -17.27 8.26
N ARG A 97 -9.58 -17.40 9.58
CA ARG A 97 -9.88 -18.65 10.27
C ARG A 97 -11.37 -18.99 10.25
N VAL A 98 -12.23 -17.97 10.30
CA VAL A 98 -13.70 -18.17 10.24
C VAL A 98 -14.17 -18.33 8.78
N LEU A 99 -13.50 -17.67 7.84
CA LEU A 99 -13.81 -17.67 6.41
C LEU A 99 -12.60 -18.16 5.60
N PRO A 100 -12.25 -19.45 5.67
CA PRO A 100 -10.97 -19.97 5.11
C PRO A 100 -10.88 -19.84 3.58
N ASP A 101 -12.02 -19.83 2.87
CA ASP A 101 -12.07 -19.74 1.41
C ASP A 101 -11.97 -18.29 0.88
N ARG A 102 -12.04 -17.29 1.77
CA ARG A 102 -11.92 -15.89 1.37
C ARG A 102 -10.45 -15.53 1.11
N PHE A 103 -10.24 -14.66 0.13
CA PHE A 103 -8.97 -13.97 -0.05
C PHE A 103 -8.93 -12.80 0.94
N VAL A 104 -7.99 -12.82 1.87
CA VAL A 104 -7.88 -11.82 2.95
C VAL A 104 -6.54 -11.12 2.87
N PHE A 105 -6.56 -9.80 2.76
CA PHE A 105 -5.33 -9.01 2.86
C PHE A 105 -5.47 -7.88 3.88
N THR A 106 -4.35 -7.47 4.48
CA THR A 106 -4.30 -6.25 5.28
C THR A 106 -3.75 -5.11 4.46
N LEU A 107 -4.28 -3.90 4.66
CA LEU A 107 -3.76 -2.66 4.09
C LEU A 107 -3.40 -1.71 5.22
N GLN A 108 -2.10 -1.40 5.33
CA GLN A 108 -1.57 -0.65 6.46
C GLN A 108 -0.42 0.26 6.03
N GLY A 109 -0.30 1.44 6.66
CA GLY A 109 0.88 2.29 6.58
C GLY A 109 2.01 1.79 7.49
N ASP A 110 3.20 2.33 7.32
CA ASP A 110 4.38 1.97 8.12
C ASP A 110 4.25 2.38 9.58
N GLY A 111 3.63 3.51 9.88
CA GLY A 111 3.28 3.89 11.25
C GLY A 111 2.33 2.89 11.89
N ASP A 112 1.31 2.47 11.15
CA ASP A 112 0.32 1.51 11.62
C ASP A 112 0.91 0.10 11.82
N MET A 113 1.54 -0.48 10.82
CA MET A 113 2.04 -1.85 10.88
C MET A 113 3.32 -1.99 11.69
N VAL A 114 4.28 -1.06 11.54
CA VAL A 114 5.65 -1.24 12.03
C VAL A 114 5.90 -0.49 13.34
N SER A 115 5.22 0.65 13.57
CA SER A 115 5.36 1.37 14.84
C SER A 115 4.34 0.89 15.88
N GLU A 116 3.06 0.78 15.51
CA GLU A 116 1.98 0.43 16.45
C GLU A 116 1.66 -1.08 16.46
N GLY A 117 1.85 -1.78 15.33
CA GLY A 117 1.42 -3.17 15.12
C GLY A 117 2.54 -4.19 14.92
N LEU A 118 3.80 -3.88 15.29
CA LEU A 118 4.94 -4.75 15.03
C LEU A 118 4.74 -6.16 15.58
N GLN A 119 4.29 -6.27 16.81
CA GLN A 119 4.02 -7.57 17.47
C GLN A 119 2.92 -8.35 16.74
N GLU A 120 1.87 -7.67 16.28
CA GLU A 120 0.73 -8.30 15.60
C GLU A 120 1.16 -8.96 14.29
N VAL A 121 1.94 -8.22 13.48
CA VAL A 121 2.43 -8.75 12.20
C VAL A 121 3.45 -9.86 12.40
N ILE A 122 4.35 -9.76 13.38
CA ILE A 122 5.33 -10.82 13.71
C ILE A 122 4.59 -12.11 14.10
N HIS A 123 3.61 -12.03 15.00
CA HIS A 123 2.86 -13.22 15.43
C HIS A 123 2.01 -13.81 14.31
N THR A 124 1.40 -12.99 13.46
CA THR A 124 0.64 -13.45 12.29
C THR A 124 1.56 -14.17 11.31
N ALA A 125 2.72 -13.61 11.03
CA ALA A 125 3.74 -14.19 10.16
C ALA A 125 4.33 -15.49 10.73
N ALA A 126 4.67 -15.50 12.03
CA ALA A 126 5.24 -16.69 12.70
C ALA A 126 4.27 -17.88 12.70
N ARG A 127 2.95 -17.63 12.82
CA ARG A 127 1.92 -18.68 12.71
C ARG A 127 1.68 -19.16 11.29
N GLY A 128 2.23 -18.50 10.28
CA GLY A 128 1.98 -18.84 8.88
C GLY A 128 0.53 -18.66 8.44
N GLU A 129 -0.14 -17.64 9.01
CA GLU A 129 -1.52 -17.33 8.63
C GLU A 129 -1.60 -17.07 7.11
N LYS A 130 -2.58 -17.68 6.46
CA LYS A 130 -2.76 -17.54 5.00
C LYS A 130 -3.39 -16.20 4.65
N VAL A 131 -2.64 -15.13 4.92
CA VAL A 131 -3.02 -13.73 4.73
C VAL A 131 -1.91 -13.01 3.98
N THR A 132 -2.26 -12.09 3.11
CA THR A 132 -1.30 -11.19 2.47
C THR A 132 -1.31 -9.85 3.19
N ALA A 133 -0.18 -9.46 3.77
CA ALA A 133 -0.02 -8.13 4.35
C ALA A 133 0.53 -7.17 3.28
N ILE A 134 -0.17 -6.04 3.08
CA ILE A 134 0.28 -4.96 2.19
C ILE A 134 0.65 -3.77 3.06
N LEU A 135 1.92 -3.38 2.98
CA LEU A 135 2.49 -2.26 3.72
C LEU A 135 2.75 -1.09 2.78
N LEU A 136 2.10 0.04 3.03
CA LEU A 136 2.36 1.31 2.36
C LEU A 136 3.40 2.08 3.17
N ASN A 137 4.67 2.05 2.74
CA ASN A 137 5.77 2.65 3.48
C ASN A 137 6.17 3.99 2.85
N ASN A 138 5.89 5.08 3.54
CA ASN A 138 6.31 6.43 3.20
C ASN A 138 7.26 7.06 4.24
N GLY A 139 7.60 6.32 5.31
CA GLY A 139 8.50 6.74 6.37
C GLY A 139 7.95 7.83 7.30
N VAL A 140 6.61 8.04 7.35
CA VAL A 140 5.98 9.02 8.24
C VAL A 140 4.58 8.58 8.67
N PHE A 141 4.12 9.05 9.84
CA PHE A 141 2.70 9.09 10.19
C PHE A 141 2.05 10.25 9.44
N GLY A 142 1.58 10.02 8.21
CA GLY A 142 1.04 11.06 7.35
C GLY A 142 -0.26 11.67 7.89
N GLU A 143 -1.25 10.84 8.25
CA GLU A 143 -2.58 11.26 8.69
C GLU A 143 -2.54 12.22 9.88
N THR A 144 -1.61 12.02 10.81
CA THR A 144 -1.45 12.88 12.01
C THR A 144 -0.51 14.05 11.77
N GLY A 145 -0.04 14.24 10.54
CA GLY A 145 0.70 15.43 10.11
C GLY A 145 2.21 15.28 10.08
N GLY A 146 2.75 14.11 9.74
CA GLY A 146 4.17 13.93 9.41
C GLY A 146 5.08 13.70 10.62
N HIS A 147 4.69 12.81 11.52
CA HIS A 147 5.53 12.39 12.63
C HIS A 147 6.49 11.27 12.21
N MET A 148 7.62 11.15 12.93
CA MET A 148 8.59 10.09 12.70
C MET A 148 7.99 8.73 13.01
N THR A 149 8.21 7.76 12.12
CA THR A 149 7.90 6.35 12.33
C THR A 149 9.16 5.54 12.60
N THR A 150 8.99 4.26 12.93
CA THR A 150 10.13 3.35 13.07
C THR A 150 10.84 3.06 11.75
N THR A 151 10.21 3.35 10.61
CA THR A 151 10.76 3.18 9.25
C THR A 151 11.33 4.46 8.63
N SER A 152 11.13 5.64 9.26
CA SER A 152 11.75 6.89 8.77
C SER A 152 13.24 6.70 8.55
N VAL A 153 13.77 7.13 7.41
CA VAL A 153 15.19 6.90 7.08
C VAL A 153 16.12 7.89 7.80
N ILE A 154 17.39 7.52 7.91
CA ILE A 154 18.39 8.39 8.55
C ILE A 154 18.47 9.73 7.82
N GLY A 155 18.46 10.82 8.58
CA GLY A 155 18.44 12.19 8.06
C GLY A 155 17.05 12.69 7.65
N GLN A 156 16.01 11.85 7.65
CA GLN A 156 14.66 12.27 7.29
C GLN A 156 14.11 13.26 8.32
N HIS A 157 13.75 14.46 7.86
CA HIS A 157 13.09 15.47 8.67
C HIS A 157 11.61 15.12 8.82
N THR A 158 11.08 15.25 10.03
CA THR A 158 9.67 15.09 10.37
C THR A 158 9.29 16.09 11.45
N LYS A 159 8.00 16.25 11.74
CA LYS A 159 7.57 17.17 12.83
C LYS A 159 8.12 16.78 14.20
N THR A 160 8.38 15.52 14.46
CA THR A 160 8.97 15.02 15.72
C THR A 160 10.46 14.78 15.65
N SER A 161 11.08 14.90 14.48
CA SER A 161 12.53 14.88 14.28
C SER A 161 12.96 16.00 13.33
N VAL A 162 12.82 17.25 13.79
CA VAL A 162 13.06 18.46 12.98
C VAL A 162 14.51 18.52 12.46
N GLY A 163 15.49 18.07 13.25
CA GLY A 163 16.90 17.96 12.84
C GLY A 163 17.23 16.75 11.95
N GLY A 164 16.20 15.98 11.55
CA GLY A 164 16.37 14.69 10.87
C GLY A 164 16.56 13.53 11.84
N ARG A 165 16.19 12.30 11.39
CA ARG A 165 16.44 11.09 12.17
C ARG A 165 17.92 10.89 12.40
N ASN A 166 18.33 10.78 13.65
CA ASN A 166 19.72 10.54 14.08
C ASN A 166 19.82 9.19 14.79
N VAL A 167 20.86 8.41 14.47
CA VAL A 167 21.02 7.03 15.00
C VAL A 167 21.20 7.02 16.51
N GLU A 168 21.99 7.93 17.08
CA GLU A 168 22.25 7.96 18.53
C GLU A 168 20.99 8.25 19.35
N ARG A 169 20.11 9.11 18.81
CA ARG A 169 18.90 9.55 19.50
C ARG A 169 17.67 8.70 19.18
N HIS A 170 17.55 8.22 17.92
CA HIS A 170 16.32 7.60 17.43
C HIS A 170 16.52 6.14 16.96
N GLY A 171 17.75 5.63 16.99
CA GLY A 171 18.07 4.30 16.49
C GLY A 171 17.95 4.17 14.96
N HIS A 172 18.28 2.98 14.47
CA HIS A 172 18.16 2.64 13.04
C HIS A 172 16.71 2.39 12.61
N PRO A 173 16.39 2.63 11.31
CA PRO A 173 15.09 2.23 10.76
C PRO A 173 14.86 0.73 10.85
N ILE A 174 13.63 0.32 11.18
CA ILE A 174 13.23 -1.10 11.15
C ILE A 174 13.00 -1.50 9.70
N LYS A 175 13.68 -2.56 9.26
CA LYS A 175 13.49 -3.19 7.95
C LYS A 175 12.57 -4.40 8.13
N ILE A 176 11.26 -4.14 8.15
CA ILE A 176 10.25 -5.14 8.47
C ILE A 176 10.28 -6.35 7.54
N SER A 177 10.52 -6.14 6.25
CA SER A 177 10.60 -7.20 5.25
C SER A 177 11.75 -8.17 5.56
N GLU A 178 12.92 -7.65 5.92
CA GLU A 178 14.08 -8.43 6.34
C GLU A 178 13.87 -9.08 7.71
N LEU A 179 13.11 -8.45 8.60
CA LEU A 179 12.79 -9.00 9.92
C LEU A 179 11.85 -10.20 9.84
N LEU A 180 10.85 -10.16 8.95
CA LEU A 180 9.87 -11.24 8.82
C LEU A 180 10.35 -12.39 7.93
N ALA A 181 11.20 -12.14 6.94
CA ALA A 181 11.63 -13.14 5.98
C ALA A 181 12.22 -14.45 6.59
N PRO A 182 12.99 -14.41 7.71
CA PRO A 182 13.51 -15.64 8.32
C PRO A 182 12.46 -16.53 9.00
N LEU A 183 11.27 -16.00 9.32
CA LEU A 183 10.24 -16.77 10.00
C LEU A 183 9.74 -17.92 9.14
N GLU A 184 9.61 -19.12 9.72
CA GLU A 184 9.22 -20.35 8.99
C GLU A 184 7.82 -20.25 8.37
N GLY A 185 6.87 -19.58 9.08
CA GLY A 185 5.49 -19.38 8.61
C GLY A 185 5.35 -18.41 7.44
N VAL A 186 6.42 -17.71 7.05
CA VAL A 186 6.41 -16.74 5.94
C VAL A 186 6.75 -17.44 4.64
N ALA A 187 5.86 -17.37 3.67
CA ALA A 187 6.01 -17.97 2.36
C ALA A 187 6.61 -17.00 1.32
N TYR A 188 6.25 -15.70 1.39
CA TYR A 188 6.68 -14.71 0.41
C TYR A 188 6.90 -13.35 1.04
N VAL A 189 7.98 -12.68 0.65
CA VAL A 189 8.27 -11.29 1.04
C VAL A 189 8.91 -10.57 -0.13
N ALA A 190 8.34 -9.45 -0.53
CA ALA A 190 8.90 -8.60 -1.58
C ALA A 190 8.75 -7.12 -1.25
N ARG A 191 9.57 -6.31 -1.92
CA ARG A 191 9.48 -4.85 -1.85
C ARG A 191 9.38 -4.25 -3.24
N GLY A 192 8.41 -3.35 -3.40
CA GLY A 192 8.15 -2.57 -4.59
C GLY A 192 8.04 -1.07 -4.29
N ALA A 193 7.68 -0.28 -5.31
CA ALA A 193 7.48 1.17 -5.18
C ALA A 193 6.52 1.71 -6.24
N MET A 194 5.99 2.93 -6.01
CA MET A 194 4.98 3.56 -6.87
C MET A 194 5.47 4.84 -7.59
N HIS A 195 6.78 5.07 -7.69
CA HIS A 195 7.35 6.32 -8.18
C HIS A 195 7.68 6.34 -9.69
N THR A 196 7.75 5.18 -10.35
CA THR A 196 7.99 5.06 -11.80
C THR A 196 7.15 3.94 -12.41
N ALA A 197 6.90 4.00 -13.73
CA ALA A 197 6.17 2.96 -14.44
C ALA A 197 6.82 1.57 -14.31
N ALA A 198 8.17 1.51 -14.34
CA ALA A 198 8.91 0.26 -14.14
C ALA A 198 8.73 -0.28 -12.72
N ALA A 199 8.81 0.59 -11.70
CA ALA A 199 8.60 0.20 -10.31
C ALA A 199 7.15 -0.25 -10.06
N ILE A 200 6.16 0.41 -10.65
CA ILE A 200 4.75 0.00 -10.57
C ILE A 200 4.55 -1.38 -11.20
N LYS A 201 5.08 -1.61 -12.40
CA LYS A 201 5.01 -2.94 -13.06
C LYS A 201 5.65 -4.03 -12.20
N TRP A 202 6.82 -3.75 -11.64
CA TRP A 202 7.50 -4.66 -10.71
C TRP A 202 6.64 -4.95 -9.48
N THR A 203 6.07 -3.92 -8.87
CA THR A 203 5.23 -4.05 -7.68
C THR A 203 3.95 -4.87 -7.98
N LYS A 204 3.32 -4.66 -9.14
CA LYS A 204 2.18 -5.51 -9.56
C LYS A 204 2.57 -6.98 -9.64
N GLN A 205 3.76 -7.30 -10.16
CA GLN A 205 4.23 -8.68 -10.17
C GLN A 205 4.44 -9.23 -8.75
N CYS A 206 5.08 -8.47 -7.86
CA CYS A 206 5.24 -8.86 -6.46
C CYS A 206 3.90 -9.11 -5.74
N LEU A 207 2.91 -8.24 -5.98
CA LEU A 207 1.56 -8.42 -5.44
C LEU A 207 0.90 -9.68 -5.99
N ARG A 208 1.01 -9.94 -7.29
CA ARG A 208 0.47 -11.15 -7.93
C ARG A 208 1.05 -12.42 -7.31
N ASP A 209 2.37 -12.46 -7.11
CA ASP A 209 3.06 -13.61 -6.53
C ASP A 209 2.64 -13.82 -5.06
N ALA A 210 2.48 -12.73 -4.29
CA ALA A 210 1.99 -12.78 -2.92
C ALA A 210 0.53 -13.29 -2.85
N PHE A 211 -0.34 -12.82 -3.73
CA PHE A 211 -1.74 -13.25 -3.83
C PHE A 211 -1.81 -14.73 -4.20
N GLN A 212 -1.03 -15.14 -5.19
CA GLN A 212 -0.96 -16.55 -5.59
C GLN A 212 -0.44 -17.44 -4.44
N SER A 213 0.58 -17.00 -3.71
CA SER A 213 1.10 -17.70 -2.54
C SER A 213 0.02 -17.92 -1.47
N GLN A 214 -0.83 -16.93 -1.22
CA GLN A 214 -1.97 -17.08 -0.31
C GLN A 214 -3.01 -18.06 -0.85
N LEU A 215 -3.36 -17.97 -2.15
CA LEU A 215 -4.33 -18.85 -2.79
C LEU A 215 -3.85 -20.30 -2.78
N ASP A 216 -2.56 -20.51 -2.96
CA ASP A 216 -1.91 -21.84 -2.86
C ASP A 216 -1.80 -22.36 -1.40
N GLY A 217 -2.19 -21.52 -0.43
CA GLY A 217 -2.14 -21.90 0.98
C GLY A 217 -0.74 -22.06 1.56
N LYS A 218 0.28 -21.41 0.98
CA LYS A 218 1.71 -21.58 1.34
C LYS A 218 2.09 -20.96 2.69
N GLY A 219 1.31 -19.99 3.19
CA GLY A 219 1.57 -19.30 4.44
C GLY A 219 1.40 -17.78 4.35
N PHE A 220 2.06 -17.05 5.24
CA PHE A 220 2.00 -15.59 5.29
C PHE A 220 2.82 -14.95 4.15
N SER A 221 2.27 -13.90 3.56
CA SER A 221 2.95 -13.10 2.54
C SER A 221 2.99 -11.62 2.93
N LEU A 222 4.11 -10.93 2.63
CA LEU A 222 4.25 -9.49 2.80
C LEU A 222 4.70 -8.83 1.48
N VAL A 223 4.01 -7.78 1.08
CA VAL A 223 4.50 -6.86 0.06
C VAL A 223 4.62 -5.45 0.66
N GLU A 224 5.85 -5.01 0.82
CA GLU A 224 6.17 -3.64 1.23
C GLU A 224 6.24 -2.75 -0.01
N ILE A 225 5.42 -1.71 -0.06
CA ILE A 225 5.31 -0.78 -1.19
C ILE A 225 5.77 0.59 -0.75
N LEU A 226 6.90 1.04 -1.27
CA LEU A 226 7.35 2.41 -1.03
C LEU A 226 6.42 3.37 -1.75
N THR A 227 5.80 4.28 -1.00
CA THR A 227 4.84 5.27 -1.50
C THR A 227 5.33 6.69 -1.24
N MET A 228 4.90 7.63 -2.09
CA MET A 228 5.28 9.03 -1.96
C MET A 228 4.37 9.74 -0.97
N CYS A 229 4.97 10.58 -0.11
CA CYS A 229 4.27 11.51 0.78
C CYS A 229 4.90 12.92 0.68
N PRO A 230 4.76 13.64 -0.44
CA PRO A 230 5.42 14.94 -0.64
C PRO A 230 5.08 15.95 0.45
N THR A 231 3.83 15.97 0.92
CA THR A 231 3.35 16.89 1.96
C THR A 231 4.17 16.79 3.24
N ASP A 232 4.37 15.58 3.76
CA ASP A 232 5.08 15.38 5.03
C ASP A 232 6.59 15.15 4.86
N TRP A 233 7.06 15.08 3.61
CA TRP A 233 8.48 15.18 3.27
C TRP A 233 8.90 16.63 3.05
N PHE A 234 7.95 17.59 3.09
CA PHE A 234 8.17 19.02 2.85
C PHE A 234 8.79 19.30 1.47
N VAL A 235 8.34 18.57 0.45
CA VAL A 235 8.76 18.74 -0.94
C VAL A 235 7.55 18.99 -1.85
N PRO A 236 7.71 19.68 -2.98
CA PRO A 236 6.62 19.81 -3.96
C PRO A 236 6.26 18.45 -4.56
N PRO A 237 4.99 18.24 -4.98
CA PRO A 237 4.50 16.95 -5.50
C PRO A 237 5.37 16.34 -6.59
N GLU A 238 5.85 17.15 -7.51
CA GLU A 238 6.71 16.73 -8.64
C GLU A 238 8.09 16.23 -8.22
N ALA A 239 8.57 16.61 -7.04
CA ALA A 239 9.84 16.13 -6.47
C ALA A 239 9.69 14.79 -5.73
N GLY A 240 8.46 14.36 -5.45
CA GLY A 240 8.17 13.14 -4.70
C GLY A 240 8.86 11.89 -5.25
N PRO A 241 8.76 11.59 -6.56
CA PRO A 241 9.43 10.43 -7.16
C PRO A 241 10.94 10.40 -6.94
N GLY A 242 11.63 11.51 -7.21
CA GLY A 242 13.08 11.62 -7.02
C GLY A 242 13.49 11.55 -5.54
N TRP A 243 12.67 12.10 -4.64
CA TRP A 243 12.90 11.99 -3.21
C TRP A 243 12.80 10.53 -2.72
N LEU A 244 11.76 9.80 -3.17
CA LEU A 244 11.59 8.39 -2.85
C LEU A 244 12.80 7.58 -3.31
N GLU A 245 13.21 7.73 -4.56
CA GLU A 245 14.36 7.02 -5.13
C GLU A 245 15.65 7.27 -4.33
N LYS A 246 15.94 8.54 -4.06
CA LYS A 246 17.17 8.96 -3.37
C LYS A 246 17.20 8.53 -1.90
N ASN A 247 16.08 8.59 -1.18
CA ASN A 247 16.04 8.43 0.27
C ASN A 247 15.47 7.06 0.69
N LEU A 248 14.21 6.77 0.34
CA LEU A 248 13.59 5.50 0.77
C LEU A 248 14.22 4.30 0.08
N GLN A 249 14.30 4.32 -1.26
CA GLN A 249 14.78 3.16 -2.02
C GLN A 249 16.26 2.84 -1.74
N SER A 250 17.08 3.85 -1.41
CA SER A 250 18.45 3.62 -0.98
C SER A 250 18.58 2.83 0.32
N THR A 251 17.58 2.99 1.24
CA THR A 251 17.51 2.26 2.50
C THR A 251 16.77 0.94 2.34
N TYR A 252 15.75 0.92 1.48
CA TYR A 252 14.81 -0.17 1.23
C TYR A 252 14.86 -0.60 -0.25
N PRO A 253 15.92 -1.33 -0.71
CA PRO A 253 16.06 -1.70 -2.11
C PRO A 253 14.93 -2.62 -2.60
N LEU A 254 14.47 -2.37 -3.83
CA LEU A 254 13.39 -3.15 -4.46
C LEU A 254 13.89 -4.55 -4.81
N ARG A 255 13.26 -5.58 -4.29
CA ARG A 255 13.61 -6.98 -4.54
C ARG A 255 12.59 -7.95 -3.97
N VAL A 256 12.63 -9.19 -4.42
CA VAL A 256 12.10 -10.34 -3.67
C VAL A 256 13.10 -10.69 -2.57
N ILE A 257 12.64 -10.80 -1.33
CA ILE A 257 13.46 -11.06 -0.14
C ILE A 257 13.32 -12.52 0.28
N LYS A 258 12.11 -13.09 0.15
CA LYS A 258 11.81 -14.50 0.36
C LYS A 258 10.77 -15.00 -0.64
N GLY A 259 10.89 -16.25 -1.05
CA GLY A 259 10.07 -16.90 -2.08
C GLY A 259 10.75 -16.93 -3.44
N ALA A 260 10.27 -17.79 -4.34
CA ALA A 260 10.71 -17.77 -5.72
C ALA A 260 9.99 -16.64 -6.47
N PRO A 261 10.68 -15.95 -7.40
CA PRO A 261 10.04 -15.02 -8.31
C PRO A 261 9.07 -15.73 -9.24
#